data_55f763f589b5435729c72dcb69b733b5
#
_entry.id   55f763f589b5435729c72dcb69b733b5
#
_cell.length_a   1.000
_cell.length_b   1.000
_cell.length_c   1.000
_cell.angle_alpha   90.00
_cell.angle_beta   90.00
_cell.angle_gamma   90.00
#
_symmetry.space_group_name_H-M   'P 1'
#
loop_
_entity.id
_entity.type
_entity.pdbx_description
1 polymer ?
#
loop_
_entity_poly.entity_id
_entity_poly.type
_entity_poly.pdbx_seq_one_letter_code
_entity_poly.pdbx_strand_id
1 'polypeptide(L)'
;MLIDGLQYCNWSEKIFREWQASKLTAVHVTISYHEQFRDTVANFEQWNTWFEKYPSLIMPAYYADDVEKAKKQNKTAVIFGFQNPSPIEDDIGLVEILHRLGGRFMQLSYNNQSLLATGCYEENDPGITRMGKEVIKEMNRVGMVVDMSHSSERSTLEAIELSQRPIVISHANPSFWHPAKRNKSNDILLKLAENNGMLGCLLYTSDAADDLGRG
;
A
#
# COMPACT_ATOMS: atom_id res chain seq x y z
N MET A 1 10.10 11.75 13.36
CA MET A 1 9.90 11.26 11.99
C MET A 1 8.40 11.25 11.75
N LEU A 2 7.93 11.86 10.67
CA LEU A 2 6.52 11.85 10.25
C LEU A 2 6.45 11.06 8.95
N ILE A 3 5.64 10.01 8.94
CA ILE A 3 5.45 9.12 7.78
C ILE A 3 3.96 9.04 7.50
N ASP A 4 3.56 9.32 6.25
CA ASP A 4 2.20 9.10 5.79
C ASP A 4 2.08 7.71 5.17
N GLY A 5 1.16 6.91 5.72
CA GLY A 5 0.95 5.50 5.34
C GLY A 5 0.34 5.31 3.96
N LEU A 6 -0.32 6.31 3.41
CA LEU A 6 -0.81 6.34 2.04
C LEU A 6 -1.26 7.72 1.62
N GLN A 7 -0.84 8.15 0.43
CA GLN A 7 -1.43 9.27 -0.29
C GLN A 7 -1.73 8.92 -1.75
N TYR A 8 -2.85 9.47 -2.22
CA TYR A 8 -3.24 9.50 -3.61
C TYR A 8 -3.84 10.88 -3.93
N CYS A 9 -3.26 11.60 -4.87
CA CYS A 9 -3.72 12.93 -5.26
C CYS A 9 -3.21 13.31 -6.67
N ASN A 10 -3.61 14.47 -7.16
CA ASN A 10 -3.05 15.06 -8.37
C ASN A 10 -1.65 15.63 -8.07
N TRP A 11 -0.61 14.83 -8.33
CA TRP A 11 0.77 15.15 -8.02
C TRP A 11 1.25 16.40 -8.72
N SER A 12 1.94 17.26 -7.98
CA SER A 12 2.46 18.52 -8.50
C SER A 12 3.61 19.05 -7.63
N GLU A 13 4.39 19.99 -8.15
CA GLU A 13 5.42 20.70 -7.37
C GLU A 13 4.86 21.33 -6.10
N LYS A 14 3.61 21.83 -6.14
CA LYS A 14 2.94 22.41 -4.98
C LYS A 14 2.85 21.40 -3.84
N ILE A 15 2.39 20.18 -4.13
CA ILE A 15 2.28 19.08 -3.15
C ILE A 15 3.67 18.73 -2.57
N PHE A 16 4.68 18.63 -3.41
CA PHE A 16 6.05 18.30 -2.94
C PHE A 16 6.64 19.40 -2.05
N ARG A 17 6.34 20.66 -2.32
CA ARG A 17 6.72 21.78 -1.45
C ARG A 17 5.94 21.77 -0.13
N GLU A 18 4.66 21.42 -0.13
CA GLU A 18 3.85 21.26 1.07
C GLU A 18 4.36 20.13 1.96
N TRP A 19 4.78 19.00 1.39
CA TRP A 19 5.43 17.91 2.11
C TRP A 19 6.71 18.37 2.80
N GLN A 20 7.56 19.09 2.09
CA GLN A 20 8.82 19.61 2.64
C GLN A 20 8.54 20.64 3.75
N ALA A 21 7.60 21.57 3.54
CA ALA A 21 7.23 22.59 4.51
C ALA A 21 6.64 22.01 5.80
N SER A 22 5.86 20.92 5.70
CA SER A 22 5.30 20.19 6.83
C SER A 22 6.31 19.24 7.50
N LYS A 23 7.53 19.13 6.96
CA LYS A 23 8.58 18.19 7.41
C LYS A 23 8.14 16.71 7.34
N LEU A 24 7.29 16.39 6.36
CA LEU A 24 6.94 15.00 6.07
C LEU A 24 8.20 14.24 5.67
N THR A 25 8.55 13.22 6.43
CA THR A 25 9.82 12.48 6.23
C THR A 25 9.68 11.47 5.11
N ALA A 26 8.56 10.76 5.06
CA ALA A 26 8.26 9.78 4.02
C ALA A 26 6.76 9.72 3.73
N VAL A 27 6.43 9.31 2.53
CA VAL A 27 5.07 9.08 2.09
C VAL A 27 5.00 7.80 1.25
N HIS A 28 4.04 6.94 1.55
CA HIS A 28 3.65 5.84 0.69
C HIS A 28 2.68 6.39 -0.36
N VAL A 29 3.01 6.26 -1.63
CA VAL A 29 2.19 6.73 -2.75
C VAL A 29 1.65 5.57 -3.56
N THR A 30 0.42 5.72 -4.04
CA THR A 30 -0.21 4.75 -4.92
C THR A 30 0.34 4.90 -6.33
N ILE A 31 1.03 3.85 -6.82
CA ILE A 31 1.52 3.76 -8.20
C ILE A 31 0.45 3.18 -9.12
N SER A 32 -0.33 2.24 -8.60
CA SER A 32 -1.41 1.58 -9.35
C SER A 32 -2.63 1.38 -8.47
N TYR A 33 -3.77 1.58 -9.09
CA TYR A 33 -5.09 1.45 -8.50
C TYR A 33 -5.90 0.33 -9.20
N HIS A 34 -6.10 0.48 -10.52
CA HIS A 34 -6.75 -0.51 -11.38
C HIS A 34 -5.94 -0.78 -12.66
N GLU A 35 -4.82 -0.09 -12.82
CA GLU A 35 -3.95 -0.22 -13.96
C GLU A 35 -3.34 -1.62 -14.01
N GLN A 36 -3.23 -2.17 -15.20
CA GLN A 36 -2.48 -3.38 -15.49
C GLN A 36 -0.97 -3.07 -15.59
N PHE A 37 -0.16 -4.08 -15.85
CA PHE A 37 1.30 -3.96 -15.83
C PHE A 37 1.83 -2.82 -16.70
N ARG A 38 1.37 -2.72 -17.94
CA ARG A 38 1.87 -1.71 -18.90
C ARG A 38 1.66 -0.28 -18.39
N ASP A 39 0.46 0.03 -17.91
CA ASP A 39 0.13 1.38 -17.45
C ASP A 39 0.82 1.68 -16.12
N THR A 40 0.98 0.66 -15.27
CA THR A 40 1.75 0.77 -14.04
C THR A 40 3.21 1.13 -14.31
N VAL A 41 3.84 0.55 -15.35
CA VAL A 41 5.21 0.91 -15.76
C VAL A 41 5.29 2.35 -16.21
N ALA A 42 4.28 2.88 -16.92
CA ALA A 42 4.22 4.29 -17.29
C ALA A 42 4.12 5.22 -16.05
N ASN A 43 3.44 4.79 -14.99
CA ASN A 43 3.41 5.55 -13.74
C ASN A 43 4.79 5.59 -13.06
N PHE A 44 5.57 4.51 -13.08
CA PHE A 44 6.97 4.54 -12.62
C PHE A 44 7.83 5.52 -13.43
N GLU A 45 7.68 5.53 -14.76
CA GLU A 45 8.39 6.48 -15.64
C GLU A 45 8.06 7.94 -15.27
N GLN A 46 6.78 8.22 -15.03
CA GLN A 46 6.35 9.56 -14.61
C GLN A 46 6.98 9.97 -13.27
N TRP A 47 7.06 9.06 -12.29
CA TRP A 47 7.72 9.34 -11.02
C TRP A 47 9.23 9.57 -11.17
N ASN A 48 9.92 8.81 -12.03
CA ASN A 48 11.32 9.05 -12.34
C ASN A 48 11.54 10.45 -12.90
N THR A 49 10.66 10.90 -13.81
CA THR A 49 10.68 12.29 -14.32
C THR A 49 10.52 13.32 -13.19
N TRP A 50 9.66 13.07 -12.20
CA TRP A 50 9.51 14.00 -11.07
C TRP A 50 10.72 13.98 -10.13
N PHE A 51 11.35 12.86 -9.89
CA PHE A 51 12.59 12.81 -9.10
C PHE A 51 13.73 13.59 -9.77
N GLU A 52 13.87 13.51 -11.09
CA GLU A 52 14.84 14.29 -11.86
C GLU A 52 14.50 15.79 -11.85
N LYS A 53 13.22 16.14 -11.95
CA LYS A 53 12.76 17.53 -11.99
C LYS A 53 12.80 18.22 -10.62
N TYR A 54 12.53 17.50 -9.54
CA TYR A 54 12.43 18.05 -8.19
C TYR A 54 13.39 17.41 -7.18
N PRO A 55 14.68 17.28 -7.50
CA PRO A 55 15.65 16.54 -6.69
C PRO A 55 15.94 17.17 -5.32
N SER A 56 15.53 18.43 -5.11
CA SER A 56 15.65 19.12 -3.81
C SER A 56 14.44 18.90 -2.90
N LEU A 57 13.32 18.39 -3.41
CA LEU A 57 12.07 18.22 -2.67
C LEU A 57 11.81 16.76 -2.30
N ILE A 58 11.99 15.85 -3.24
CA ILE A 58 11.64 14.43 -3.12
C ILE A 58 12.79 13.53 -3.53
N MET A 59 12.74 12.29 -3.08
CA MET A 59 13.64 11.22 -3.54
C MET A 59 12.96 9.85 -3.40
N PRO A 60 13.31 8.86 -4.26
CA PRO A 60 12.79 7.51 -4.10
C PRO A 60 13.34 6.88 -2.81
N ALA A 61 12.53 6.01 -2.18
CA ALA A 61 12.96 5.21 -1.05
C ALA A 61 12.71 3.73 -1.33
N TYR A 62 13.78 2.98 -1.40
CA TYR A 62 13.78 1.53 -1.60
C TYR A 62 14.09 0.76 -0.32
N TYR A 63 14.74 1.42 0.65
CA TYR A 63 15.16 0.86 1.94
C TYR A 63 14.88 1.84 3.08
N ALA A 64 14.82 1.34 4.30
CA ALA A 64 14.63 2.17 5.49
C ALA A 64 15.69 3.29 5.61
N ASP A 65 16.94 3.01 5.23
CA ASP A 65 18.02 3.99 5.23
C ASP A 65 17.77 5.18 4.29
N ASP A 66 17.00 4.99 3.21
CA ASP A 66 16.64 6.08 2.31
C ASP A 66 15.71 7.10 3.00
N VAL A 67 14.84 6.63 3.91
CA VAL A 67 13.98 7.51 4.73
C VAL A 67 14.81 8.36 5.69
N GLU A 68 15.82 7.74 6.34
CA GLU A 68 16.77 8.46 7.20
C GLU A 68 17.57 9.49 6.39
N LYS A 69 18.03 9.11 5.20
CA LYS A 69 18.76 9.98 4.28
C LYS A 69 17.91 11.16 3.82
N ALA A 70 16.64 10.92 3.44
CA ALA A 70 15.72 11.99 3.06
C ALA A 70 15.55 13.01 4.19
N LYS A 71 15.32 12.53 5.42
CA LYS A 71 15.21 13.38 6.60
C LYS A 71 16.43 14.26 6.80
N LYS A 72 17.65 13.69 6.70
CA LYS A 72 18.91 14.44 6.84
C LYS A 72 19.10 15.49 5.75
N GLN A 73 18.55 15.24 4.56
CA GLN A 73 18.62 16.15 3.40
C GLN A 73 17.45 17.13 3.31
N ASN A 74 16.53 17.12 4.28
CA ASN A 74 15.30 17.91 4.26
C ASN A 74 14.46 17.69 2.99
N LYS A 75 14.37 16.43 2.56
CA LYS A 75 13.53 15.95 1.46
C LYS A 75 12.45 15.02 1.99
N THR A 76 11.43 14.75 1.16
CA THR A 76 10.47 13.69 1.45
C THR A 76 10.84 12.43 0.67
N ALA A 77 10.98 11.31 1.37
CA ALA A 77 11.16 9.98 0.78
C ALA A 77 9.83 9.49 0.20
N VAL A 78 9.83 9.02 -1.04
CA VAL A 78 8.65 8.48 -1.70
C VAL A 78 8.77 6.96 -1.78
N ILE A 79 7.82 6.25 -1.17
CA ILE A 79 7.73 4.79 -1.16
C ILE A 79 6.59 4.39 -2.10
N PHE A 80 6.86 3.51 -3.05
CA PHE A 80 5.86 3.07 -4.01
C PHE A 80 5.06 1.87 -3.54
N GLY A 81 3.74 1.95 -3.68
CA GLY A 81 2.85 0.84 -3.40
C GLY A 81 1.70 0.73 -4.39
N PHE A 82 1.02 -0.40 -4.30
CA PHE A 82 -0.11 -0.76 -5.17
C PHE A 82 -1.34 -0.99 -4.29
N GLN A 83 -2.41 -0.24 -4.53
CA GLN A 83 -3.67 -0.44 -3.79
C GLN A 83 -4.48 -1.63 -4.34
N ASN A 84 -4.06 -2.19 -5.48
CA ASN A 84 -4.70 -3.35 -6.10
C ASN A 84 -3.61 -4.27 -6.67
N PRO A 85 -3.78 -5.60 -6.68
CA PRO A 85 -2.84 -6.51 -7.31
C PRO A 85 -2.95 -6.55 -8.86
N SER A 86 -3.80 -5.74 -9.47
CA SER A 86 -4.00 -5.71 -10.93
C SER A 86 -2.72 -5.69 -11.77
N PRO A 87 -1.61 -5.03 -11.34
CA PRO A 87 -0.36 -5.04 -12.14
C PRO A 87 0.32 -6.40 -12.27
N ILE A 88 0.02 -7.38 -11.40
CA ILE A 88 0.57 -8.73 -11.58
C ILE A 88 -0.26 -9.60 -12.52
N GLU A 89 -1.46 -9.12 -12.91
CA GLU A 89 -2.36 -9.85 -13.79
C GLU A 89 -2.59 -11.28 -13.27
N ASP A 90 -2.26 -12.31 -14.04
CA ASP A 90 -2.28 -13.72 -13.61
C ASP A 90 -0.86 -14.35 -13.54
N ASP A 91 0.19 -13.51 -13.57
CA ASP A 91 1.60 -13.94 -13.54
C ASP A 91 2.29 -13.53 -12.23
N ILE A 92 2.56 -14.51 -11.37
CA ILE A 92 3.25 -14.31 -10.09
C ILE A 92 4.68 -13.77 -10.29
N GLY A 93 5.33 -14.06 -11.41
CA GLY A 93 6.67 -13.56 -11.72
C GLY A 93 6.72 -12.02 -11.81
N LEU A 94 5.61 -11.36 -12.10
CA LEU A 94 5.53 -9.90 -12.14
C LEU A 94 5.69 -9.25 -10.75
N VAL A 95 5.48 -9.97 -9.64
CA VAL A 95 5.76 -9.46 -8.29
C VAL A 95 7.24 -9.06 -8.16
N GLU A 96 8.17 -9.93 -8.59
CA GLU A 96 9.60 -9.61 -8.56
C GLU A 96 9.94 -8.44 -9.48
N ILE A 97 9.36 -8.39 -10.68
CA ILE A 97 9.60 -7.31 -11.63
C ILE A 97 9.15 -5.96 -11.06
N LEU A 98 7.93 -5.89 -10.49
CA LEU A 98 7.41 -4.68 -9.86
C LEU A 98 8.25 -4.26 -8.64
N HIS A 99 8.75 -5.23 -7.86
CA HIS A 99 9.67 -4.95 -6.76
C HIS A 99 11.00 -4.36 -7.27
N ARG A 100 11.56 -4.90 -8.34
CA ARG A 100 12.80 -4.36 -8.98
C ARG A 100 12.60 -2.96 -9.55
N LEU A 101 11.39 -2.63 -10.04
CA LEU A 101 11.03 -1.27 -10.48
C LEU A 101 10.87 -0.30 -9.31
N GLY A 102 10.80 -0.76 -8.08
CA GLY A 102 10.74 0.08 -6.89
C GLY A 102 9.50 -0.10 -6.02
N GLY A 103 8.56 -0.97 -6.39
CA GLY A 103 7.39 -1.30 -5.57
C GLY A 103 7.78 -1.92 -4.22
N ARG A 104 7.16 -1.47 -3.13
CA ARG A 104 7.48 -1.93 -1.76
C ARG A 104 6.27 -2.46 -1.01
N PHE A 105 5.07 -2.03 -1.37
CA PHE A 105 3.80 -2.45 -0.76
C PHE A 105 2.85 -2.91 -1.86
N MET A 106 2.08 -3.97 -1.60
CA MET A 106 1.00 -4.38 -2.48
C MET A 106 -0.19 -4.90 -1.67
N GLN A 107 -1.37 -4.39 -2.00
CA GLN A 107 -2.63 -4.92 -1.49
C GLN A 107 -3.06 -6.13 -2.32
N LEU A 108 -3.66 -7.11 -1.64
CA LEU A 108 -4.12 -8.34 -2.29
C LEU A 108 -5.52 -8.21 -2.89
N SER A 109 -6.28 -7.19 -2.50
CA SER A 109 -7.59 -6.85 -3.06
C SER A 109 -7.88 -5.37 -2.85
N TYR A 110 -8.74 -4.79 -3.68
CA TYR A 110 -9.27 -3.45 -3.52
C TYR A 110 -10.80 -3.50 -3.52
N ASN A 111 -11.39 -3.34 -2.35
CA ASN A 111 -12.84 -3.33 -2.10
C ASN A 111 -13.57 -4.62 -2.51
N ASN A 112 -13.38 -5.11 -3.72
CA ASN A 112 -14.05 -6.26 -4.32
C ASN A 112 -13.13 -7.49 -4.36
N GLN A 113 -13.68 -8.63 -4.80
CA GLN A 113 -12.91 -9.86 -5.02
C GLN A 113 -11.85 -9.65 -6.10
N SER A 114 -10.61 -10.00 -5.78
CA SER A 114 -9.51 -10.11 -6.74
C SER A 114 -9.18 -11.56 -7.06
N LEU A 115 -8.19 -11.79 -7.92
CA LEU A 115 -7.61 -13.13 -8.12
C LEU A 115 -6.92 -13.68 -6.87
N LEU A 116 -6.59 -12.82 -5.88
CA LEU A 116 -5.75 -13.18 -4.73
C LEU A 116 -6.53 -13.29 -3.43
N ALA A 117 -7.48 -12.38 -3.20
CA ALA A 117 -8.14 -12.21 -1.91
C ALA A 117 -9.53 -11.59 -2.06
N THR A 118 -10.33 -11.76 -1.03
CA THR A 118 -11.64 -11.13 -0.92
C THR A 118 -11.51 -9.69 -0.42
N GLY A 119 -12.24 -8.76 -1.05
CA GLY A 119 -12.31 -7.36 -0.64
C GLY A 119 -13.32 -7.13 0.48
N CYS A 120 -13.20 -5.99 1.16
CA CYS A 120 -13.99 -5.67 2.35
C CYS A 120 -15.49 -5.42 2.07
N TYR A 121 -15.89 -5.17 0.83
CA TYR A 121 -17.29 -4.93 0.48
C TYR A 121 -18.01 -6.15 -0.08
N GLU A 122 -17.33 -7.27 -0.25
CA GLU A 122 -17.98 -8.52 -0.67
C GLU A 122 -18.99 -9.02 0.38
N GLU A 123 -20.06 -9.67 -0.10
CA GLU A 123 -21.07 -10.29 0.78
C GLU A 123 -20.59 -11.59 1.37
N ASN A 124 -19.85 -12.38 0.59
CA ASN A 124 -19.25 -13.63 1.02
C ASN A 124 -17.74 -13.47 1.14
N ASP A 125 -17.17 -13.98 2.21
CA ASP A 125 -15.74 -13.91 2.48
C ASP A 125 -15.09 -15.29 2.44
N PRO A 126 -14.72 -15.80 1.26
CA PRO A 126 -13.99 -17.06 1.12
C PRO A 126 -12.50 -16.97 1.54
N GLY A 127 -11.97 -15.78 1.82
CA GLY A 127 -10.59 -15.57 2.26
C GLY A 127 -9.59 -15.48 1.11
N ILE A 128 -8.35 -15.96 1.36
CA ILE A 128 -7.24 -15.93 0.40
C ILE A 128 -7.37 -17.07 -0.61
N THR A 129 -7.23 -16.76 -1.88
CA THR A 129 -7.25 -17.77 -2.96
C THR A 129 -5.97 -18.62 -2.97
N ARG A 130 -5.99 -19.72 -3.72
CA ARG A 130 -4.77 -20.51 -3.94
C ARG A 130 -3.64 -19.68 -4.57
N MET A 131 -3.95 -18.83 -5.55
CA MET A 131 -2.98 -17.92 -6.15
C MET A 131 -2.49 -16.88 -5.14
N GLY A 132 -3.39 -16.33 -4.31
CA GLY A 132 -3.04 -15.38 -3.24
C GLY A 132 -2.01 -15.93 -2.27
N LYS A 133 -2.11 -17.22 -1.90
CA LYS A 133 -1.11 -17.89 -1.03
C LYS A 133 0.28 -17.92 -1.67
N GLU A 134 0.37 -18.21 -2.97
CA GLU A 134 1.65 -18.22 -3.67
C GLU A 134 2.21 -16.79 -3.87
N VAL A 135 1.34 -15.81 -4.13
CA VAL A 135 1.75 -14.38 -4.20
C VAL A 135 2.28 -13.89 -2.86
N ILE A 136 1.66 -14.23 -1.73
CA ILE A 136 2.20 -13.87 -0.38
C ILE A 136 3.62 -14.44 -0.20
N LYS A 137 3.85 -15.70 -0.57
CA LYS A 137 5.19 -16.31 -0.50
C LYS A 137 6.19 -15.55 -1.37
N GLU A 138 5.80 -15.22 -2.58
CA GLU A 138 6.66 -14.47 -3.50
C GLU A 138 6.95 -13.05 -3.00
N MET A 139 5.94 -12.35 -2.49
CA MET A 139 6.13 -11.03 -1.85
C MET A 139 7.11 -11.12 -0.68
N ASN A 140 6.98 -12.15 0.17
CA ASN A 140 7.90 -12.38 1.28
C ASN A 140 9.33 -12.67 0.78
N ARG A 141 9.47 -13.45 -0.30
CA ARG A 141 10.76 -13.78 -0.91
C ARG A 141 11.49 -12.53 -1.40
N VAL A 142 10.81 -11.67 -2.15
CA VAL A 142 11.42 -10.47 -2.73
C VAL A 142 11.54 -9.30 -1.75
N GLY A 143 10.80 -9.33 -0.64
CA GLY A 143 10.78 -8.26 0.34
C GLY A 143 9.73 -7.18 0.08
N MET A 144 8.68 -7.50 -0.67
CA MET A 144 7.49 -6.64 -0.83
C MET A 144 6.55 -6.85 0.36
N VAL A 145 6.07 -5.77 0.95
CA VAL A 145 5.18 -5.81 2.12
C VAL A 145 3.75 -6.09 1.68
N VAL A 146 3.10 -7.06 2.33
CA VAL A 146 1.68 -7.34 2.14
C VAL A 146 0.86 -6.30 2.89
N ASP A 147 -0.03 -5.60 2.19
CA ASP A 147 -0.96 -4.62 2.77
C ASP A 147 -2.40 -5.15 2.65
N MET A 148 -3.14 -5.16 3.78
CA MET A 148 -4.49 -5.70 3.85
C MET A 148 -5.55 -4.63 4.13
N SER A 149 -5.28 -3.38 3.78
CA SER A 149 -6.17 -2.25 4.08
C SER A 149 -7.57 -2.40 3.49
N HIS A 150 -7.71 -2.86 2.26
CA HIS A 150 -8.99 -3.02 1.56
C HIS A 150 -9.54 -4.45 1.58
N SER A 151 -8.87 -5.37 2.26
CA SER A 151 -9.27 -6.78 2.28
C SER A 151 -10.30 -7.06 3.37
N SER A 152 -11.07 -8.13 3.17
CA SER A 152 -12.06 -8.66 4.08
C SER A 152 -11.46 -9.15 5.40
N GLU A 153 -12.30 -9.47 6.36
CA GLU A 153 -11.91 -9.99 7.69
C GLU A 153 -11.09 -11.27 7.55
N ARG A 154 -11.66 -12.29 6.89
CA ARG A 154 -11.02 -13.59 6.76
C ARG A 154 -9.75 -13.52 5.93
N SER A 155 -9.76 -12.79 4.81
CA SER A 155 -8.56 -12.58 3.99
C SER A 155 -7.43 -11.95 4.80
N THR A 156 -7.75 -10.98 5.67
CA THR A 156 -6.76 -10.31 6.52
C THR A 156 -6.17 -11.27 7.55
N LEU A 157 -7.01 -12.03 8.26
CA LEU A 157 -6.56 -13.01 9.25
C LEU A 157 -5.69 -14.10 8.61
N GLU A 158 -6.15 -14.67 7.48
CA GLU A 158 -5.39 -15.67 6.74
C GLU A 158 -4.05 -15.12 6.20
N ALA A 159 -3.98 -13.85 5.75
CA ALA A 159 -2.74 -13.23 5.31
C ALA A 159 -1.73 -13.08 6.46
N ILE A 160 -2.19 -12.69 7.66
CA ILE A 160 -1.35 -12.61 8.86
C ILE A 160 -0.74 -13.98 9.19
N GLU A 161 -1.53 -15.05 9.09
CA GLU A 161 -1.08 -16.42 9.38
C GLU A 161 -0.13 -16.99 8.32
N LEU A 162 -0.35 -16.64 7.05
CA LEU A 162 0.42 -17.16 5.92
C LEU A 162 1.75 -16.43 5.72
N SER A 163 1.81 -15.14 6.07
CA SER A 163 2.99 -14.34 5.84
C SER A 163 4.11 -14.69 6.82
N GLN A 164 5.31 -14.92 6.29
CA GLN A 164 6.53 -15.14 7.08
C GLN A 164 7.17 -13.81 7.54
N ARG A 165 6.63 -12.68 7.11
CA ARG A 165 7.09 -11.33 7.47
C ARG A 165 5.91 -10.53 8.01
N PRO A 166 6.17 -9.50 8.84
CA PRO A 166 5.12 -8.60 9.27
C PRO A 166 4.35 -8.03 8.08
N ILE A 167 3.02 -8.00 8.19
CA ILE A 167 2.16 -7.34 7.22
C ILE A 167 1.74 -5.97 7.72
N VAL A 168 1.14 -5.17 6.86
CA VAL A 168 0.61 -3.86 7.24
C VAL A 168 -0.88 -3.75 6.90
N ILE A 169 -1.51 -2.84 7.60
CA ILE A 169 -2.78 -2.23 7.23
C ILE A 169 -2.46 -0.75 7.15
N SER A 170 -2.08 -0.28 5.96
CA SER A 170 -1.50 1.06 5.77
C SER A 170 -2.50 2.18 6.05
N HIS A 171 -3.81 1.95 5.84
CA HIS A 171 -4.86 2.94 6.03
C HIS A 171 -6.22 2.31 6.36
N ALA A 172 -6.49 2.10 7.62
CA ALA A 172 -7.80 1.72 8.16
C ALA A 172 -7.92 2.18 9.62
N ASN A 173 -9.14 2.08 10.16
CA ASN A 173 -9.40 2.39 11.56
C ASN A 173 -9.94 1.16 12.30
N PRO A 174 -9.90 1.14 13.64
CA PRO A 174 -10.58 0.12 14.43
C PRO A 174 -12.10 0.18 14.25
N SER A 175 -12.74 -0.97 14.04
CA SER A 175 -14.19 -1.06 13.85
C SER A 175 -14.99 -0.68 15.11
N PHE A 176 -14.37 -0.77 16.31
CA PHE A 176 -15.02 -0.35 17.55
C PHE A 176 -15.20 1.18 17.65
N TRP A 177 -14.43 1.97 16.90
CA TRP A 177 -14.66 3.42 16.80
C TRP A 177 -15.77 3.74 15.83
N HIS A 178 -15.82 3.02 14.70
CA HIS A 178 -16.85 3.16 13.69
C HIS A 178 -17.01 1.83 12.93
N PRO A 179 -18.21 1.22 12.92
CA PRO A 179 -18.44 -0.12 12.35
C PRO A 179 -18.59 -0.09 10.82
N ALA A 180 -17.65 0.50 10.11
CA ALA A 180 -17.58 0.46 8.66
C ALA A 180 -16.93 -0.86 8.18
N LYS A 181 -17.36 -1.38 7.03
CA LYS A 181 -16.78 -2.60 6.42
C LYS A 181 -15.28 -2.50 6.16
N ARG A 182 -14.77 -1.29 5.94
CA ARG A 182 -13.34 -0.98 5.75
C ARG A 182 -12.51 -1.09 7.03
N ASN A 183 -13.15 -0.92 8.19
CA ASN A 183 -12.45 -0.91 9.46
C ASN A 183 -12.17 -2.32 9.96
N LYS A 184 -11.17 -2.45 10.79
CA LYS A 184 -10.62 -3.73 11.24
C LYS A 184 -11.12 -4.10 12.62
N SER A 185 -11.49 -5.38 12.81
CA SER A 185 -11.93 -5.92 14.07
C SER A 185 -10.82 -5.96 15.12
N ASN A 186 -11.20 -6.13 16.39
CA ASN A 186 -10.24 -6.34 17.46
C ASN A 186 -9.40 -7.60 17.25
N ASP A 187 -9.99 -8.65 16.66
CA ASP A 187 -9.27 -9.90 16.39
C ASP A 187 -8.13 -9.69 15.38
N ILE A 188 -8.41 -8.93 14.30
CA ILE A 188 -7.37 -8.53 13.34
C ILE A 188 -6.29 -7.70 14.05
N LEU A 189 -6.67 -6.70 14.86
CA LEU A 189 -5.72 -5.81 15.51
C LEU A 189 -4.80 -6.54 16.47
N LEU A 190 -5.34 -7.48 17.24
CA LEU A 190 -4.56 -8.33 18.17
C LEU A 190 -3.59 -9.22 17.38
N LYS A 191 -4.06 -9.94 16.37
CA LYS A 191 -3.19 -10.79 15.54
C LYS A 191 -2.13 -9.99 14.77
N LEU A 192 -2.49 -8.80 14.29
CA LEU A 192 -1.52 -7.90 13.65
C LEU A 192 -0.40 -7.50 14.61
N ALA A 193 -0.75 -7.13 15.85
CA ALA A 193 0.22 -6.79 16.89
C ALA A 193 1.10 -7.99 17.28
N GLU A 194 0.53 -9.18 17.46
CA GLU A 194 1.25 -10.43 17.75
C GLU A 194 2.27 -10.78 16.65
N ASN A 195 1.95 -10.43 15.39
CA ASN A 195 2.81 -10.65 14.24
C ASN A 195 3.80 -9.49 13.97
N ASN A 196 3.93 -8.53 14.89
CA ASN A 196 4.72 -7.31 14.71
C ASN A 196 4.33 -6.48 13.49
N GLY A 197 3.09 -6.58 13.05
CA GLY A 197 2.54 -5.80 11.96
C GLY A 197 2.24 -4.35 12.36
N MET A 198 1.84 -3.54 11.40
CA MET A 198 1.59 -2.12 11.61
C MET A 198 0.18 -1.73 11.14
N LEU A 199 -0.50 -0.91 11.93
CA LEU A 199 -1.73 -0.24 11.55
C LEU A 199 -1.46 1.25 11.29
N GLY A 200 -1.74 1.71 10.08
CA GLY A 200 -1.78 3.13 9.72
C GLY A 200 -3.22 3.66 9.88
N CYS A 201 -3.34 4.81 10.54
CA CYS A 201 -4.64 5.44 10.78
C CYS A 201 -5.15 6.12 9.50
N LEU A 202 -6.42 5.90 9.17
CA LEU A 202 -7.13 6.65 8.14
C LEU A 202 -7.81 7.86 8.79
N LEU A 203 -7.52 9.08 8.29
CA LEU A 203 -8.06 10.32 8.87
C LEU A 203 -9.58 10.44 8.70
N TYR A 204 -10.14 9.83 7.66
CA TYR A 204 -11.57 9.85 7.37
C TYR A 204 -12.15 8.43 7.45
N THR A 205 -13.36 8.31 7.97
CA THR A 205 -14.07 7.02 8.10
C THR A 205 -14.63 6.49 6.79
N SER A 206 -14.88 7.39 5.82
CA SER A 206 -15.06 7.07 4.41
C SER A 206 -13.74 7.35 3.71
N ASP A 207 -13.28 6.44 2.89
CA ASP A 207 -12.12 6.70 2.05
C ASP A 207 -12.50 7.78 1.04
N ALA A 208 -12.09 9.02 1.31
CA ALA A 208 -12.38 10.15 0.42
C ALA A 208 -11.77 9.94 -0.98
N ALA A 209 -10.77 9.08 -1.10
CA ALA A 209 -10.22 8.65 -2.38
C ALA A 209 -11.16 7.66 -3.10
N ASP A 210 -11.87 6.81 -2.36
CA ASP A 210 -12.86 5.89 -2.92
C ASP A 210 -14.12 6.61 -3.40
N ASP A 211 -14.51 7.71 -2.73
CA ASP A 211 -15.69 8.49 -3.11
C ASP A 211 -15.47 9.33 -4.38
N LEU A 212 -14.24 9.71 -4.69
CA LEU A 212 -13.89 10.44 -5.91
C LEU A 212 -13.91 9.58 -7.19
N GLY A 213 -13.89 8.25 -7.06
CA GLY A 213 -13.97 7.31 -8.17
C GLY A 213 -15.40 6.94 -8.60
N ARG A 214 -16.42 7.49 -7.96
CA ARG A 214 -17.84 7.17 -8.21
C ARG A 214 -18.63 8.29 -8.85
N GLY A 215 -17.96 9.29 -9.43
CA GLY A 215 -18.56 10.37 -10.22
C GLY A 215 -18.68 10.06 -11.70
#